data_704994e1bbe594dbfd7ec4120dc8314a
#
_entry.id   704994e1bbe594dbfd7ec4120dc8314a
#
_cell.length_a   1.000
_cell.length_b   1.000
_cell.length_c   1.000
_cell.angle_alpha   90.00
_cell.angle_beta   90.00
_cell.angle_gamma   90.00
#
_symmetry.space_group_name_H-M   'P 1'
#
loop_
_entity.id
_entity.type
_entity.pdbx_description
1 polymer ?
#
loop_
_entity_poly.entity_id
_entity_poly.type
_entity_poly.pdbx_seq_one_letter_code
_entity_poly.pdbx_strand_id
1 'polypeptide(L)'
;MAHRKSPARLAKDTRVAQFRAMAASPTATPSIAWQALAQLEATLVGRVVLPSSPDYDDARQESNPAFQAFPQLIVYCACESDVLECLTLARRHSLWVAVRCGGHSTAGYSVNNGMVIDLSEIRGVVLDPPNQRVHVLPGTDFDHFNGAMNRTGWHVPTGACGSVCVGGFVQGGGYGYTSRAFGIQSDLVLSLRVALADGTTVTASATENPRLFWAMRGGTGGNFGVLLQVTYRMVRLEQVWAWAVSWDAAHAAQVFTLLQARFMQTGAPDALGYMMNLGYQNQQPVYMAQGMFCGTQEAGMQAIAPLLAVPSAQLLVSKTGTYPDMNVWLEDHPYSLPEALPDGICETKACGYIAGPLTPAQWQAIIDYFATSPNPWSLAYLEPYGGAINRYPVEDSAFIHRHVDANLVADVFWRTPEERTKMEAWLDGLMRMVAPWLNGHVYQNYPDSRLEHFAHAYWGPAYPTLQKAKASYDPGNFFRFAQSISLPAVDAKEPQSQSGGGA
;
A
#
# COMPACT_ATOMS: atom_id res chain seq x y z
N MET A 1 7.11 21.95 -28.93
CA MET A 1 5.96 21.15 -29.41
C MET A 1 5.12 20.84 -28.19
N ALA A 2 3.90 21.39 -28.12
CA ALA A 2 2.99 21.11 -27.01
C ALA A 2 2.60 19.62 -27.09
N HIS A 3 2.96 18.84 -26.07
CA HIS A 3 2.50 17.45 -25.97
C HIS A 3 0.96 17.48 -25.90
N ARG A 4 0.30 16.99 -26.93
CA ARG A 4 -1.14 16.72 -26.87
C ARG A 4 -1.33 15.70 -25.73
N LYS A 5 -2.11 16.07 -24.71
CA LYS A 5 -2.51 15.14 -23.64
C LYS A 5 -3.17 13.91 -24.28
N SER A 6 -2.89 12.72 -23.75
CA SER A 6 -3.58 11.51 -24.21
C SER A 6 -5.09 11.62 -23.91
N PRO A 7 -5.97 10.92 -24.66
CA PRO A 7 -7.41 10.88 -24.36
C PRO A 7 -7.72 10.50 -22.91
N ALA A 8 -6.96 9.57 -22.34
CA ALA A 8 -7.03 9.14 -20.95
C ALA A 8 -6.76 10.31 -19.96
N ARG A 9 -5.76 11.13 -20.25
CA ARG A 9 -5.42 12.30 -19.45
C ARG A 9 -6.49 13.39 -19.53
N LEU A 10 -7.11 13.58 -20.70
CA LEU A 10 -8.24 14.51 -20.87
C LEU A 10 -9.49 14.06 -20.10
N ALA A 11 -9.78 12.75 -20.07
CA ALA A 11 -10.89 12.19 -19.29
C ALA A 11 -10.66 12.36 -17.78
N LYS A 12 -9.42 12.16 -17.30
CA LYS A 12 -9.01 12.43 -15.92
C LYS A 12 -9.21 13.91 -15.55
N ASP A 13 -8.78 14.82 -16.41
CA ASP A 13 -8.94 16.27 -16.21
C ASP A 13 -10.42 16.66 -16.08
N THR A 14 -11.31 16.08 -16.89
CA THR A 14 -12.76 16.37 -16.87
C THR A 14 -13.38 15.92 -15.54
N ARG A 15 -13.03 14.75 -15.02
CA ARG A 15 -13.55 14.28 -13.71
C ARG A 15 -12.98 15.04 -12.53
N VAL A 16 -11.71 15.38 -12.58
CA VAL A 16 -11.11 16.27 -11.57
C VAL A 16 -11.91 17.57 -11.48
N ALA A 17 -12.34 18.14 -12.62
CA ALA A 17 -13.18 19.32 -12.64
C ALA A 17 -14.56 19.07 -12.00
N GLN A 18 -15.17 17.90 -12.18
CA GLN A 18 -16.44 17.54 -11.53
C GLN A 18 -16.29 17.41 -10.02
N PHE A 19 -15.27 16.67 -9.55
CA PHE A 19 -15.00 16.54 -8.11
C PHE A 19 -14.60 17.87 -7.46
N ARG A 20 -13.88 18.72 -8.18
CA ARG A 20 -13.56 20.08 -7.74
C ARG A 20 -14.80 20.95 -7.53
N ALA A 21 -15.81 20.81 -8.37
CA ALA A 21 -17.09 21.50 -8.18
C ALA A 21 -17.86 21.01 -6.97
N MET A 22 -17.64 19.75 -6.55
CA MET A 22 -18.27 19.12 -5.38
C MET A 22 -17.52 19.41 -4.08
N ALA A 23 -16.18 19.47 -4.11
CA ALA A 23 -15.37 19.93 -2.99
C ALA A 23 -15.38 21.47 -3.02
N ALA A 24 -16.00 22.12 -2.02
CA ALA A 24 -15.97 23.59 -1.92
C ALA A 24 -14.53 24.07 -2.09
N SER A 25 -14.22 24.66 -3.24
CA SER A 25 -12.86 25.06 -3.61
C SER A 25 -12.42 26.24 -2.74
N PRO A 26 -11.45 26.07 -1.84
CA PRO A 26 -10.79 27.24 -1.27
C PRO A 26 -9.88 27.82 -2.34
N THR A 27 -10.20 28.98 -2.85
CA THR A 27 -9.25 29.85 -3.55
C THR A 27 -8.29 30.43 -2.51
N ALA A 28 -7.52 29.56 -1.84
CA ALA A 28 -6.60 30.01 -0.81
C ALA A 28 -5.33 30.53 -1.46
N THR A 29 -5.12 31.82 -1.38
CA THR A 29 -3.78 32.40 -1.45
C THR A 29 -2.93 31.72 -0.39
N PRO A 30 -1.69 31.24 -0.70
CA PRO A 30 -0.83 30.65 0.31
C PRO A 30 -0.69 31.56 1.52
N SER A 31 -0.84 31.03 2.73
CA SER A 31 -0.59 31.78 3.97
C SER A 31 0.88 32.19 4.16
N ILE A 32 1.74 31.77 3.22
CA ILE A 32 3.19 31.97 3.21
C ILE A 32 3.51 33.23 2.41
N ALA A 33 4.32 34.11 3.00
CA ALA A 33 4.78 35.31 2.29
C ALA A 33 5.57 34.97 1.03
N TRP A 34 5.35 35.73 -0.05
CA TRP A 34 6.01 35.54 -1.35
C TRP A 34 7.54 35.50 -1.27
N GLN A 35 8.14 36.24 -0.32
CA GLN A 35 9.59 36.24 -0.11
C GLN A 35 10.08 34.86 0.36
N ALA A 36 9.34 34.20 1.24
CA ALA A 36 9.69 32.86 1.72
C ALA A 36 9.56 31.81 0.62
N LEU A 37 8.53 31.90 -0.23
CA LEU A 37 8.37 31.03 -1.41
C LEU A 37 9.47 31.24 -2.43
N ALA A 38 9.82 32.50 -2.73
CA ALA A 38 10.90 32.83 -3.65
C ALA A 38 12.27 32.36 -3.12
N GLN A 39 12.50 32.45 -1.80
CA GLN A 39 13.71 31.92 -1.16
C GLN A 39 13.76 30.40 -1.27
N LEU A 40 12.65 29.71 -0.97
CA LEU A 40 12.56 28.23 -1.11
C LEU A 40 12.89 27.84 -2.55
N GLU A 41 12.20 28.42 -3.55
CA GLU A 41 12.40 28.10 -4.95
C GLU A 41 13.85 28.33 -5.40
N ALA A 42 14.51 29.36 -4.89
CA ALA A 42 15.92 29.66 -5.19
C ALA A 42 16.92 28.64 -4.57
N THR A 43 16.54 27.92 -3.51
CA THR A 43 17.41 26.93 -2.84
C THR A 43 17.18 25.50 -3.33
N LEU A 44 16.01 25.21 -3.90
CA LEU A 44 15.67 23.86 -4.37
C LEU A 44 16.41 23.48 -5.66
N VAL A 45 16.77 22.21 -5.75
CA VAL A 45 17.11 21.54 -7.03
C VAL A 45 15.81 21.14 -7.75
N GLY A 46 14.80 20.77 -7.01
CA GLY A 46 13.45 20.46 -7.48
C GLY A 46 12.63 21.70 -7.84
N ARG A 47 11.31 21.63 -7.69
CA ARG A 47 10.39 22.72 -8.10
C ARG A 47 9.19 22.87 -7.18
N VAL A 48 8.69 24.09 -7.11
CA VAL A 48 7.44 24.43 -6.40
C VAL A 48 6.27 24.50 -7.37
N VAL A 49 5.12 23.96 -6.98
CA VAL A 49 3.83 24.13 -7.66
C VAL A 49 2.86 24.81 -6.70
N LEU A 50 2.29 25.91 -7.13
CA LEU A 50 1.33 26.74 -6.38
C LEU A 50 -0.06 26.62 -7.00
N PRO A 51 -1.14 27.01 -6.30
CA PRO A 51 -2.50 27.04 -6.86
C PRO A 51 -2.64 27.82 -8.17
N SER A 52 -1.75 28.78 -8.41
CA SER A 52 -1.70 29.58 -9.65
C SER A 52 -0.90 28.91 -10.76
N SER A 53 -0.18 27.83 -10.50
CA SER A 53 0.65 27.13 -11.50
C SER A 53 -0.23 26.39 -12.52
N PRO A 54 0.14 26.40 -13.82
CA PRO A 54 -0.66 25.74 -14.86
C PRO A 54 -0.85 24.23 -14.68
N ASP A 55 0.09 23.57 -13.98
CA ASP A 55 0.10 22.13 -13.69
C ASP A 55 -0.44 21.76 -12.30
N TYR A 56 -1.02 22.73 -11.57
CA TYR A 56 -1.49 22.51 -10.20
C TYR A 56 -2.56 21.41 -10.10
N ASP A 57 -3.53 21.43 -11.01
CA ASP A 57 -4.61 20.44 -10.97
C ASP A 57 -4.12 19.01 -11.25
N ASP A 58 -3.06 18.86 -12.05
CA ASP A 58 -2.38 17.57 -12.25
C ASP A 58 -1.52 17.20 -11.03
N ALA A 59 -0.75 18.17 -10.51
CA ALA A 59 0.19 17.98 -9.43
C ALA A 59 -0.46 17.56 -8.10
N ARG A 60 -1.69 18.00 -7.82
CA ARG A 60 -2.43 17.65 -6.60
C ARG A 60 -3.16 16.31 -6.66
N GLN A 61 -3.14 15.61 -7.80
CA GLN A 61 -3.84 14.33 -7.94
C GLN A 61 -3.11 13.20 -7.24
N GLU A 62 -3.90 12.24 -6.75
CA GLU A 62 -3.46 10.90 -6.38
C GLU A 62 -3.93 9.87 -7.43
N SER A 63 -3.49 8.63 -7.31
CA SER A 63 -3.89 7.53 -8.21
C SER A 63 -5.41 7.35 -8.21
N ASN A 64 -6.04 7.51 -7.04
CA ASN A 64 -7.49 7.48 -6.90
C ASN A 64 -8.07 8.90 -6.94
N PRO A 65 -8.81 9.28 -8.00
CA PRO A 65 -9.37 10.62 -8.15
C PRO A 65 -10.52 10.95 -7.17
N ALA A 66 -10.93 10.01 -6.32
CA ALA A 66 -11.87 10.28 -5.23
C ALA A 66 -11.31 11.26 -4.19
N PHE A 67 -9.99 11.27 -4.01
CA PHE A 67 -9.35 12.10 -2.99
C PHE A 67 -8.97 13.46 -3.54
N GLN A 68 -9.73 14.47 -3.14
CA GLN A 68 -9.55 15.84 -3.59
C GLN A 68 -9.10 16.72 -2.43
N ALA A 69 -7.86 17.20 -2.50
CA ALA A 69 -7.33 18.22 -1.59
C ALA A 69 -6.74 19.37 -2.42
N PHE A 70 -6.58 20.51 -1.75
CA PHE A 70 -6.09 21.74 -2.38
C PHE A 70 -4.87 22.26 -1.61
N PRO A 71 -3.68 21.66 -1.81
CA PRO A 71 -2.44 22.08 -1.15
C PRO A 71 -2.14 23.55 -1.39
N GLN A 72 -1.68 24.26 -0.35
CA GLN A 72 -1.16 25.62 -0.49
C GLN A 72 0.10 25.63 -1.37
N LEU A 73 0.90 24.58 -1.30
CA LEU A 73 2.03 24.34 -2.19
C LEU A 73 2.36 22.84 -2.26
N ILE A 74 2.91 22.44 -3.40
CA ILE A 74 3.46 21.11 -3.64
C ILE A 74 4.92 21.32 -4.02
N VAL A 75 5.85 20.63 -3.36
CA VAL A 75 7.27 20.67 -3.71
C VAL A 75 7.71 19.31 -4.20
N TYR A 76 8.04 19.24 -5.49
CA TYR A 76 8.72 18.08 -6.07
C TYR A 76 10.19 18.16 -5.70
N CYS A 77 10.58 17.36 -4.70
CA CYS A 77 11.96 17.28 -4.23
C CYS A 77 12.78 16.40 -5.16
N ALA A 78 13.93 16.91 -5.61
CA ALA A 78 14.87 16.16 -6.45
C ALA A 78 16.02 15.52 -5.65
N CYS A 79 16.21 15.96 -4.40
CA CYS A 79 17.29 15.47 -3.53
C CYS A 79 16.94 15.66 -2.04
N GLU A 80 17.80 15.09 -1.18
CA GLU A 80 17.63 15.19 0.29
C GLU A 80 17.60 16.64 0.79
N SER A 81 18.45 17.55 0.25
CA SER A 81 18.45 18.95 0.68
C SER A 81 17.11 19.64 0.46
N ASP A 82 16.40 19.33 -0.62
CA ASP A 82 15.07 19.86 -0.88
C ASP A 82 14.07 19.46 0.21
N VAL A 83 14.14 18.20 0.66
CA VAL A 83 13.30 17.70 1.76
C VAL A 83 13.58 18.49 3.05
N LEU A 84 14.84 18.74 3.38
CA LEU A 84 15.23 19.49 4.58
C LEU A 84 14.77 20.95 4.52
N GLU A 85 14.84 21.58 3.36
CA GLU A 85 14.30 22.94 3.15
C GLU A 85 12.78 22.96 3.32
N CYS A 86 12.07 21.96 2.77
CA CYS A 86 10.64 21.79 2.96
C CYS A 86 10.25 21.65 4.43
N LEU A 87 10.94 20.81 5.19
CA LEU A 87 10.70 20.62 6.63
C LEU A 87 10.96 21.92 7.40
N THR A 88 11.99 22.66 7.02
CA THR A 88 12.32 23.96 7.64
C THR A 88 11.24 25.00 7.38
N LEU A 89 10.77 25.11 6.12
CA LEU A 89 9.66 26.01 5.76
C LEU A 89 8.38 25.62 6.52
N ALA A 90 8.02 24.33 6.49
CA ALA A 90 6.80 23.84 7.10
C ALA A 90 6.77 24.09 8.62
N ARG A 91 7.88 23.90 9.33
CA ARG A 91 7.99 24.26 10.78
C ARG A 91 7.83 25.74 11.01
N ARG A 92 8.55 26.58 10.22
CA ARG A 92 8.51 28.04 10.38
C ARG A 92 7.12 28.61 10.20
N HIS A 93 6.33 28.02 9.31
CA HIS A 93 4.99 28.50 8.95
C HIS A 93 3.85 27.63 9.51
N SER A 94 4.17 26.64 10.36
CA SER A 94 3.19 25.70 10.96
C SER A 94 2.30 25.01 9.92
N LEU A 95 2.88 24.64 8.78
CA LEU A 95 2.13 24.00 7.69
C LEU A 95 1.83 22.54 8.06
N TRP A 96 0.64 22.10 7.70
CA TRP A 96 0.30 20.68 7.72
C TRP A 96 0.95 19.99 6.53
N VAL A 97 1.78 18.97 6.79
CA VAL A 97 2.59 18.30 5.78
C VAL A 97 1.97 16.94 5.42
N ALA A 98 1.89 16.66 4.12
CA ALA A 98 1.76 15.31 3.57
C ALA A 98 3.06 14.93 2.84
N VAL A 99 3.52 13.69 3.02
CA VAL A 99 4.66 13.15 2.28
C VAL A 99 4.11 12.20 1.21
N ARG A 100 4.50 12.42 -0.05
CA ARG A 100 4.02 11.64 -1.18
C ARG A 100 5.19 11.05 -1.98
N CYS A 101 5.04 9.79 -2.41
CA CYS A 101 5.91 9.16 -3.41
C CYS A 101 5.07 8.89 -4.68
N GLY A 102 4.37 7.75 -4.77
CA GLY A 102 3.53 7.39 -5.92
C GLY A 102 2.06 7.81 -5.83
N GLY A 103 1.60 8.32 -4.68
CA GLY A 103 0.20 8.74 -4.52
C GLY A 103 -0.83 7.61 -4.51
N HIS A 104 -0.45 6.41 -4.05
CA HIS A 104 -1.29 5.21 -4.04
C HIS A 104 -2.02 4.96 -2.71
N SER A 105 -2.15 5.95 -1.83
CA SER A 105 -2.91 5.78 -0.59
C SER A 105 -4.39 5.52 -0.88
N THR A 106 -4.93 4.38 -0.43
CA THR A 106 -6.36 4.04 -0.60
C THR A 106 -7.29 4.84 0.31
N ALA A 107 -6.74 5.71 1.18
CA ALA A 107 -7.47 6.66 2.02
C ALA A 107 -7.08 8.14 1.78
N GLY A 108 -6.29 8.43 0.75
CA GLY A 108 -5.96 9.80 0.35
C GLY A 108 -4.97 10.53 1.26
N TYR A 109 -4.12 9.81 1.99
CA TYR A 109 -3.22 10.44 2.98
C TYR A 109 -1.94 11.03 2.40
N SER A 110 -1.71 10.90 1.09
CA SER A 110 -0.55 11.48 0.40
C SER A 110 -0.77 12.92 -0.05
N VAL A 111 -1.94 13.48 0.16
CA VAL A 111 -2.28 14.88 -0.14
C VAL A 111 -3.10 15.50 0.99
N ASN A 112 -2.90 16.80 1.26
CA ASN A 112 -3.71 17.57 2.21
C ASN A 112 -3.80 19.04 1.78
N ASN A 113 -4.56 19.86 2.50
CA ASN A 113 -4.71 21.30 2.20
C ASN A 113 -3.56 22.19 2.70
N GLY A 114 -2.47 21.59 3.19
CA GLY A 114 -1.26 22.29 3.63
C GLY A 114 -0.15 22.25 2.58
N MET A 115 0.91 21.51 2.88
CA MET A 115 2.08 21.32 2.01
C MET A 115 2.25 19.85 1.65
N VAL A 116 2.48 19.57 0.36
CA VAL A 116 2.90 18.24 -0.10
C VAL A 116 4.40 18.25 -0.36
N ILE A 117 5.13 17.40 0.36
CA ILE A 117 6.54 17.06 0.08
C ILE A 117 6.52 15.84 -0.83
N ASP A 118 6.71 16.05 -2.12
CA ASP A 118 6.67 15.01 -3.14
C ASP A 118 8.06 14.48 -3.42
N LEU A 119 8.24 13.18 -3.22
CA LEU A 119 9.51 12.47 -3.39
C LEU A 119 9.58 11.70 -4.71
N SER A 120 8.58 11.84 -5.58
CA SER A 120 8.49 11.06 -6.82
C SER A 120 9.66 11.29 -7.79
N GLU A 121 10.38 12.39 -7.65
CA GLU A 121 11.58 12.69 -8.43
C GLU A 121 12.89 12.19 -7.75
N ILE A 122 12.84 11.77 -6.48
CA ILE A 122 13.98 11.15 -5.76
C ILE A 122 14.02 9.66 -6.07
N ARG A 123 14.52 9.30 -7.25
CA ARG A 123 14.55 7.93 -7.78
C ARG A 123 15.95 7.40 -7.94
N GLY A 124 16.15 6.11 -7.73
CA GLY A 124 17.41 5.45 -7.97
C GLY A 124 17.51 4.09 -7.33
N VAL A 125 18.24 3.20 -7.98
CA VAL A 125 18.54 1.83 -7.53
C VAL A 125 20.01 1.60 -7.71
N VAL A 126 20.72 1.24 -6.64
CA VAL A 126 22.14 0.90 -6.67
C VAL A 126 22.32 -0.49 -6.10
N LEU A 127 22.70 -1.45 -6.95
CA LEU A 127 22.98 -2.83 -6.56
C LEU A 127 24.39 -2.94 -6.00
N ASP A 128 24.53 -3.70 -4.91
CA ASP A 128 25.77 -4.12 -4.30
C ASP A 128 25.79 -5.66 -4.16
N PRO A 129 25.94 -6.40 -5.26
CA PRO A 129 25.89 -7.86 -5.27
C PRO A 129 26.91 -8.54 -4.35
N PRO A 130 28.17 -8.05 -4.22
CA PRO A 130 29.14 -8.65 -3.31
C PRO A 130 28.65 -8.70 -1.86
N ASN A 131 27.90 -7.69 -1.42
CA ASN A 131 27.33 -7.61 -0.08
C ASN A 131 25.85 -8.08 -0.02
N GLN A 132 25.30 -8.57 -1.14
CA GLN A 132 23.89 -8.96 -1.28
C GLN A 132 22.91 -7.86 -0.86
N ARG A 133 23.20 -6.61 -1.25
CA ARG A 133 22.43 -5.43 -0.88
C ARG A 133 21.97 -4.65 -2.11
N VAL A 134 20.86 -3.96 -1.96
CA VAL A 134 20.41 -2.94 -2.90
C VAL A 134 19.96 -1.71 -2.12
N HIS A 135 20.39 -0.54 -2.59
CA HIS A 135 19.99 0.75 -2.07
C HIS A 135 18.97 1.37 -3.02
N VAL A 136 17.82 1.77 -2.47
CA VAL A 136 16.70 2.27 -3.25
C VAL A 136 16.22 3.60 -2.67
N LEU A 137 15.98 4.58 -3.54
CA LEU A 137 15.44 5.88 -3.18
C LEU A 137 13.89 5.83 -3.15
N PRO A 138 13.22 6.61 -2.29
CA PRO A 138 11.80 6.44 -1.95
C PRO A 138 10.82 6.65 -3.10
N GLY A 139 11.13 7.53 -4.04
CA GLY A 139 10.32 7.82 -5.22
C GLY A 139 10.46 6.79 -6.36
N THR A 140 11.29 5.76 -6.17
CA THR A 140 11.44 4.67 -7.14
C THR A 140 10.18 3.82 -7.15
N ASP A 141 9.47 3.77 -8.27
CA ASP A 141 8.35 2.88 -8.49
C ASP A 141 8.82 1.44 -8.78
N PHE A 142 7.90 0.47 -8.74
CA PHE A 142 8.27 -0.93 -8.94
C PHE A 142 8.67 -1.26 -10.37
N ASP A 143 8.18 -0.54 -11.37
CA ASP A 143 8.65 -0.74 -12.75
C ASP A 143 10.14 -0.44 -12.86
N HIS A 144 10.59 0.67 -12.29
CA HIS A 144 12.01 1.02 -12.25
C HIS A 144 12.82 0.09 -11.35
N PHE A 145 12.30 -0.25 -10.15
CA PHE A 145 13.01 -1.15 -9.23
C PHE A 145 13.16 -2.55 -9.81
N ASN A 146 12.07 -3.14 -10.30
CA ASN A 146 12.06 -4.44 -10.94
C ASN A 146 12.91 -4.44 -12.22
N GLY A 147 12.83 -3.36 -13.02
CA GLY A 147 13.67 -3.19 -14.20
C GLY A 147 15.18 -3.22 -13.89
N ALA A 148 15.60 -2.53 -12.82
CA ALA A 148 17.01 -2.53 -12.37
C ALA A 148 17.46 -3.90 -11.84
N MET A 149 16.54 -4.69 -11.25
CA MET A 149 16.82 -6.04 -10.76
C MET A 149 16.75 -7.11 -11.87
N ASN A 150 16.14 -6.80 -13.00
CA ASN A 150 15.88 -7.76 -14.07
C ASN A 150 17.17 -8.43 -14.58
N ARG A 151 17.16 -9.74 -14.75
CA ARG A 151 18.25 -10.61 -15.22
C ARG A 151 19.54 -10.55 -14.38
N THR A 152 19.48 -10.02 -13.15
CA THR A 152 20.63 -10.03 -12.22
C THR A 152 20.72 -11.31 -11.41
N GLY A 153 19.65 -12.12 -11.37
CA GLY A 153 19.50 -13.27 -10.48
C GLY A 153 19.23 -12.88 -9.02
N TRP A 154 19.07 -11.59 -8.75
CA TRP A 154 18.71 -11.06 -7.43
C TRP A 154 17.29 -10.54 -7.40
N HIS A 155 16.67 -10.57 -6.22
CA HIS A 155 15.28 -10.17 -6.01
C HIS A 155 15.08 -9.54 -4.63
N VAL A 156 14.09 -8.66 -4.56
CA VAL A 156 13.43 -8.16 -3.35
C VAL A 156 11.92 -8.21 -3.63
N PRO A 157 11.08 -8.78 -2.74
CA PRO A 157 9.64 -8.80 -2.95
C PRO A 157 9.06 -7.40 -3.18
N THR A 158 8.27 -7.24 -4.25
CA THR A 158 7.54 -6.02 -4.59
C THR A 158 6.05 -6.33 -4.73
N GLY A 159 5.21 -5.29 -4.69
CA GLY A 159 3.79 -5.42 -5.05
C GLY A 159 3.61 -5.70 -6.54
N ALA A 160 2.40 -6.09 -6.94
CA ALA A 160 2.04 -6.33 -8.32
C ALA A 160 2.05 -5.04 -9.14
N CYS A 161 1.38 -3.99 -8.68
CA CYS A 161 1.21 -2.74 -9.41
C CYS A 161 2.53 -1.97 -9.60
N GLY A 162 2.98 -1.82 -10.86
CA GLY A 162 4.27 -1.25 -11.24
C GLY A 162 4.47 0.22 -10.85
N SER A 163 3.40 1.01 -10.80
CA SER A 163 3.44 2.45 -10.47
C SER A 163 3.52 2.78 -8.97
N VAL A 164 3.41 1.78 -8.10
CA VAL A 164 3.54 1.96 -6.65
C VAL A 164 5.01 2.21 -6.29
N CYS A 165 5.27 3.25 -5.49
CA CYS A 165 6.62 3.59 -5.06
C CYS A 165 7.04 2.87 -3.77
N VAL A 166 8.32 2.55 -3.70
CA VAL A 166 8.98 1.89 -2.57
C VAL A 166 8.71 2.62 -1.24
N GLY A 167 8.78 3.96 -1.26
CA GLY A 167 8.77 4.76 -0.03
C GLY A 167 7.52 4.61 0.82
N GLY A 168 6.32 4.58 0.22
CA GLY A 168 5.08 4.32 0.96
C GLY A 168 4.92 2.84 1.31
N PHE A 169 5.17 1.97 0.34
CA PHE A 169 4.89 0.54 0.41
C PHE A 169 5.67 -0.19 1.51
N VAL A 170 6.99 0.05 1.62
CA VAL A 170 7.84 -0.63 2.59
C VAL A 170 7.48 -0.31 4.04
N GLN A 171 7.03 0.92 4.30
CA GLN A 171 6.75 1.38 5.67
C GLN A 171 5.51 0.73 6.29
N GLY A 172 4.57 0.24 5.49
CA GLY A 172 3.41 -0.50 5.98
C GLY A 172 3.53 -2.03 5.86
N GLY A 173 4.67 -2.53 5.37
CA GLY A 173 4.91 -3.97 5.24
C GLY A 173 5.34 -4.36 3.82
N GLY A 174 4.41 -4.41 2.89
CA GLY A 174 4.67 -4.64 1.47
C GLY A 174 4.51 -6.11 1.05
N TYR A 175 3.29 -6.49 0.70
CA TYR A 175 2.93 -7.83 0.23
C TYR A 175 2.98 -7.93 -1.32
N GLY A 176 3.35 -9.11 -1.84
CA GLY A 176 3.34 -9.44 -3.27
C GLY A 176 3.51 -10.94 -3.53
N TYR A 177 3.53 -11.33 -4.80
CA TYR A 177 3.55 -12.75 -5.21
C TYR A 177 4.71 -13.59 -4.65
N THR A 178 5.82 -12.97 -4.29
CA THR A 178 7.00 -13.68 -3.75
C THR A 178 7.11 -13.62 -2.22
N SER A 179 6.16 -12.96 -1.56
CA SER A 179 6.23 -12.75 -0.11
C SER A 179 6.13 -14.03 0.71
N ARG A 180 5.42 -15.05 0.23
CA ARG A 180 5.38 -16.35 0.89
C ARG A 180 6.74 -17.04 0.89
N ALA A 181 7.53 -16.88 -0.19
CA ALA A 181 8.86 -17.46 -0.30
C ALA A 181 9.91 -16.70 0.54
N PHE A 182 9.83 -15.36 0.58
CA PHE A 182 10.95 -14.52 1.05
C PHE A 182 10.60 -13.56 2.20
N GLY A 183 9.34 -13.46 2.61
CA GLY A 183 8.83 -12.46 3.54
C GLY A 183 8.22 -11.26 2.80
N ILE A 184 7.54 -10.38 3.53
CA ILE A 184 7.08 -9.09 2.99
C ILE A 184 8.28 -8.17 2.77
N GLN A 185 8.12 -7.11 1.96
CA GLN A 185 9.25 -6.25 1.58
C GLN A 185 10.00 -5.68 2.78
N SER A 186 9.29 -5.28 3.85
CA SER A 186 9.88 -4.72 5.06
C SER A 186 10.73 -5.73 5.86
N ASP A 187 10.57 -7.03 5.66
CA ASP A 187 11.37 -8.05 6.32
C ASP A 187 12.80 -8.14 5.78
N LEU A 188 13.00 -7.62 4.58
CA LEU A 188 14.30 -7.60 3.93
C LEU A 188 15.07 -6.30 4.17
N VAL A 189 14.48 -5.32 4.87
CA VAL A 189 15.13 -4.03 5.17
C VAL A 189 16.29 -4.24 6.14
N LEU A 190 17.46 -3.70 5.77
CA LEU A 190 18.68 -3.68 6.59
C LEU A 190 18.85 -2.33 7.29
N SER A 191 18.52 -1.24 6.60
CA SER A 191 18.59 0.11 7.17
C SER A 191 17.71 1.08 6.38
N LEU A 192 17.33 2.16 7.06
CA LEU A 192 16.57 3.28 6.55
C LEU A 192 17.34 4.57 6.84
N ARG A 193 17.40 5.50 5.88
CA ARG A 193 17.85 6.88 6.09
C ARG A 193 16.61 7.76 6.17
N VAL A 194 16.49 8.56 7.21
CA VAL A 194 15.24 9.28 7.55
C VAL A 194 15.54 10.71 7.94
N ALA A 195 14.80 11.67 7.37
CA ALA A 195 14.79 13.06 7.84
C ALA A 195 13.68 13.23 8.88
N LEU A 196 14.05 13.64 10.09
CA LEU A 196 13.14 13.90 11.20
C LEU A 196 12.51 15.29 11.10
N ALA A 197 11.46 15.52 11.88
CA ALA A 197 10.74 16.80 11.88
C ALA A 197 11.62 18.02 12.21
N ASP A 198 12.68 17.85 12.99
CA ASP A 198 13.63 18.92 13.35
C ASP A 198 14.64 19.25 12.23
N GLY A 199 14.64 18.48 11.15
CA GLY A 199 15.57 18.61 10.03
C GLY A 199 16.87 17.80 10.22
N THR A 200 17.00 17.02 11.29
CA THR A 200 18.11 16.07 11.43
C THR A 200 17.89 14.85 10.57
N THR A 201 18.96 14.31 10.01
CA THR A 201 18.92 13.05 9.28
C THR A 201 19.57 11.95 10.11
N VAL A 202 18.87 10.83 10.23
CA VAL A 202 19.31 9.67 11.01
C VAL A 202 19.30 8.40 10.17
N THR A 203 20.17 7.45 10.55
CA THR A 203 20.09 6.06 10.09
C THR A 203 19.29 5.25 11.11
N ALA A 204 18.36 4.44 10.64
CA ALA A 204 17.64 3.47 11.46
C ALA A 204 17.98 2.05 10.99
N SER A 205 18.50 1.23 11.91
CA SER A 205 18.90 -0.15 11.67
C SER A 205 18.74 -0.98 12.95
N ALA A 206 19.06 -2.27 12.90
CA ALA A 206 19.04 -3.11 14.10
C ALA A 206 19.96 -2.61 15.23
N THR A 207 21.01 -1.86 14.90
CA THR A 207 22.02 -1.38 15.86
C THR A 207 22.03 0.14 16.06
N GLU A 208 21.42 0.90 15.16
CA GLU A 208 21.33 2.35 15.22
C GLU A 208 19.86 2.78 15.15
N ASN A 209 19.38 3.58 16.10
CA ASN A 209 17.96 3.95 16.20
C ASN A 209 16.99 2.75 16.08
N PRO A 210 17.19 1.65 16.84
CA PRO A 210 16.46 0.40 16.63
C PRO A 210 14.96 0.53 16.84
N ARG A 211 14.50 1.46 17.69
CA ARG A 211 13.07 1.74 17.87
C ARG A 211 12.44 2.37 16.63
N LEU A 212 13.14 3.29 15.95
CA LEU A 212 12.69 3.86 14.68
C LEU A 212 12.68 2.80 13.59
N PHE A 213 13.72 1.98 13.53
CA PHE A 213 13.84 0.86 12.60
C PHE A 213 12.68 -0.14 12.73
N TRP A 214 12.33 -0.48 13.97
CA TRP A 214 11.18 -1.33 14.27
C TRP A 214 9.87 -0.65 13.82
N ALA A 215 9.67 0.62 14.20
CA ALA A 215 8.44 1.36 13.95
C ALA A 215 8.16 1.59 12.45
N MET A 216 9.19 1.91 11.66
CA MET A 216 9.03 2.18 10.23
C MET A 216 8.86 0.91 9.37
N ARG A 217 8.92 -0.28 9.97
CA ARG A 217 8.63 -1.56 9.32
C ARG A 217 7.26 -2.09 9.77
N GLY A 218 6.20 -1.38 9.35
CA GLY A 218 4.80 -1.69 9.66
C GLY A 218 4.00 -0.52 10.25
N GLY A 219 4.65 0.53 10.79
CA GLY A 219 3.97 1.68 11.38
C GLY A 219 3.46 2.72 10.37
N THR A 220 3.58 2.46 9.08
CA THR A 220 3.21 3.29 7.92
C THR A 220 4.02 4.59 7.75
N GLY A 221 4.01 5.12 6.52
CA GLY A 221 4.65 6.39 6.18
C GLY A 221 3.93 7.59 6.80
N GLY A 222 4.64 8.73 6.86
CA GLY A 222 4.05 9.98 7.34
C GLY A 222 3.82 10.04 8.86
N ASN A 223 4.47 9.19 9.66
CA ASN A 223 4.32 9.15 11.11
C ASN A 223 5.57 9.62 11.88
N PHE A 224 6.77 9.26 11.43
CA PHE A 224 8.00 9.44 12.22
C PHE A 224 9.03 10.36 11.55
N GLY A 225 8.94 10.51 10.24
CA GLY A 225 9.89 11.24 9.43
C GLY A 225 9.67 10.99 7.94
N VAL A 226 10.52 11.60 7.12
CA VAL A 226 10.55 11.41 5.67
C VAL A 226 11.61 10.38 5.32
N LEU A 227 11.21 9.26 4.72
CA LEU A 227 12.14 8.25 4.22
C LEU A 227 12.95 8.82 3.06
N LEU A 228 14.28 8.74 3.15
CA LEU A 228 15.21 9.24 2.13
C LEU A 228 15.88 8.12 1.34
N GLN A 229 16.10 6.97 1.97
CA GLN A 229 16.68 5.79 1.34
C GLN A 229 16.33 4.54 2.14
N VAL A 230 16.20 3.43 1.45
CA VAL A 230 16.12 2.11 2.07
C VAL A 230 17.21 1.20 1.50
N THR A 231 17.83 0.41 2.37
CA THR A 231 18.77 -0.63 2.00
C THR A 231 18.14 -1.97 2.29
N TYR A 232 18.02 -2.81 1.26
CA TYR A 232 17.49 -4.17 1.39
C TYR A 232 18.60 -5.21 1.30
N ARG A 233 18.37 -6.34 1.97
CA ARG A 233 19.04 -7.60 1.67
C ARG A 233 18.36 -8.19 0.42
N MET A 234 19.17 -8.54 -0.58
CA MET A 234 18.69 -9.24 -1.76
C MET A 234 18.65 -10.75 -1.54
N VAL A 235 17.73 -11.45 -2.20
CA VAL A 235 17.63 -12.91 -2.25
C VAL A 235 17.89 -13.41 -3.66
N ARG A 236 18.26 -14.69 -3.81
CA ARG A 236 18.43 -15.31 -5.13
C ARG A 236 17.08 -15.73 -5.69
N LEU A 237 16.78 -15.29 -6.91
CA LEU A 237 15.63 -15.72 -7.69
C LEU A 237 15.96 -15.56 -9.17
N GLU A 238 16.25 -16.64 -9.85
CA GLU A 238 16.65 -16.61 -11.26
C GLU A 238 15.45 -16.63 -12.19
N GLN A 239 14.41 -17.39 -11.82
CA GLN A 239 13.18 -17.52 -12.61
C GLN A 239 11.96 -17.77 -11.74
N VAL A 240 10.82 -17.42 -12.29
CA VAL A 240 9.48 -17.78 -11.77
C VAL A 240 8.65 -18.37 -12.90
N TRP A 241 7.71 -19.22 -12.52
CA TRP A 241 6.63 -19.67 -13.41
C TRP A 241 5.35 -18.93 -13.05
N ALA A 242 4.82 -18.12 -13.98
CA ALA A 242 3.54 -17.43 -13.86
C ALA A 242 2.42 -18.33 -14.37
N TRP A 243 1.29 -18.31 -13.66
CA TRP A 243 0.15 -19.15 -13.95
C TRP A 243 -1.18 -18.46 -13.61
N ALA A 244 -2.25 -18.83 -14.32
CA ALA A 244 -3.62 -18.51 -13.96
C ALA A 244 -4.54 -19.68 -14.29
N VAL A 245 -5.45 -20.00 -13.40
CA VAL A 245 -6.46 -21.05 -13.54
C VAL A 245 -7.82 -20.47 -13.17
N SER A 246 -8.83 -20.71 -14.01
CA SER A 246 -10.21 -20.33 -13.74
C SER A 246 -11.11 -21.55 -13.57
N TRP A 247 -12.27 -21.33 -12.93
CA TRP A 247 -13.29 -22.35 -12.69
C TRP A 247 -14.69 -21.76 -12.87
N ASP A 248 -15.66 -22.63 -13.16
CA ASP A 248 -17.07 -22.27 -13.16
C ASP A 248 -17.58 -21.97 -11.75
N ALA A 249 -18.63 -21.15 -11.64
CA ALA A 249 -19.27 -20.81 -10.36
C ALA A 249 -19.69 -22.04 -9.54
N ALA A 250 -20.11 -23.12 -10.19
CA ALA A 250 -20.49 -24.36 -9.53
C ALA A 250 -19.38 -25.02 -8.72
N HIS A 251 -18.12 -24.74 -9.04
CA HIS A 251 -16.95 -25.31 -8.36
C HIS A 251 -16.18 -24.30 -7.51
N ALA A 252 -16.58 -23.01 -7.52
CA ALA A 252 -15.85 -21.95 -6.85
C ALA A 252 -15.69 -22.22 -5.34
N ALA A 253 -16.76 -22.57 -4.62
CA ALA A 253 -16.68 -22.88 -3.19
C ALA A 253 -15.77 -24.07 -2.87
N GLN A 254 -15.75 -25.09 -3.76
CA GLN A 254 -14.81 -26.22 -3.66
C GLN A 254 -13.36 -25.73 -3.79
N VAL A 255 -13.08 -24.84 -4.75
CA VAL A 255 -11.75 -24.27 -4.97
C VAL A 255 -11.29 -23.48 -3.74
N PHE A 256 -12.13 -22.59 -3.19
CA PHE A 256 -11.79 -21.82 -1.99
C PHE A 256 -11.50 -22.73 -0.79
N THR A 257 -12.30 -23.78 -0.59
CA THR A 257 -12.09 -24.78 0.45
C THR A 257 -10.76 -25.51 0.25
N LEU A 258 -10.44 -25.89 -1.00
CA LEU A 258 -9.19 -26.55 -1.34
C LEU A 258 -7.97 -25.63 -1.14
N LEU A 259 -8.08 -24.36 -1.56
CA LEU A 259 -7.02 -23.36 -1.35
C LEU A 259 -6.73 -23.20 0.14
N GLN A 260 -7.76 -23.03 0.95
CA GLN A 260 -7.63 -22.93 2.41
C GLN A 260 -6.95 -24.16 3.00
N ALA A 261 -7.38 -25.36 2.63
CA ALA A 261 -6.88 -26.60 3.23
C ALA A 261 -5.44 -26.97 2.82
N ARG A 262 -4.95 -26.49 1.65
CA ARG A 262 -3.68 -26.96 1.09
C ARG A 262 -2.68 -25.87 0.72
N PHE A 263 -3.13 -24.62 0.58
CA PHE A 263 -2.31 -23.55 0.00
C PHE A 263 -2.18 -22.30 0.89
N MET A 264 -2.94 -22.22 1.98
CA MET A 264 -2.86 -21.14 2.97
C MET A 264 -2.23 -21.60 4.30
N GLN A 265 -2.43 -22.86 4.67
CA GLN A 265 -2.02 -23.41 5.97
C GLN A 265 -0.55 -23.83 6.00
N THR A 266 -0.08 -24.20 7.21
CA THR A 266 1.24 -24.81 7.43
C THR A 266 1.40 -26.04 6.53
N GLY A 267 2.49 -26.10 5.78
CA GLY A 267 2.78 -27.18 4.82
C GLY A 267 2.43 -26.83 3.36
N ALA A 268 1.77 -25.71 3.10
CA ALA A 268 1.64 -25.19 1.75
C ALA A 268 3.02 -24.82 1.18
N PRO A 269 3.26 -25.02 -0.14
CA PRO A 269 4.56 -24.69 -0.74
C PRO A 269 4.88 -23.20 -0.58
N ASP A 270 5.97 -22.86 0.08
CA ASP A 270 6.40 -21.46 0.27
C ASP A 270 6.67 -20.75 -1.07
N ALA A 271 7.21 -21.51 -2.04
CA ALA A 271 7.51 -21.01 -3.36
C ALA A 271 6.28 -20.57 -4.16
N LEU A 272 5.05 -20.92 -3.72
CA LEU A 272 3.80 -20.61 -4.39
C LEU A 272 3.16 -19.36 -3.80
N GLY A 273 3.23 -18.23 -4.49
CA GLY A 273 2.45 -17.05 -4.21
C GLY A 273 1.34 -16.87 -5.24
N TYR A 274 0.15 -16.46 -4.79
CA TYR A 274 -1.00 -16.31 -5.68
C TYR A 274 -2.03 -15.35 -5.08
N MET A 275 -2.98 -14.94 -5.90
CA MET A 275 -4.24 -14.31 -5.48
C MET A 275 -5.39 -15.15 -6.00
N MET A 276 -6.44 -15.35 -5.20
CA MET A 276 -7.69 -15.93 -5.65
C MET A 276 -8.70 -14.82 -5.85
N ASN A 277 -9.08 -14.58 -7.09
CA ASN A 277 -9.89 -13.45 -7.52
C ASN A 277 -11.33 -13.87 -7.78
N LEU A 278 -12.27 -13.03 -7.33
CA LEU A 278 -13.65 -12.95 -7.77
C LEU A 278 -13.80 -11.63 -8.50
N GLY A 279 -14.12 -11.67 -9.77
CA GLY A 279 -14.24 -10.50 -10.63
C GLY A 279 -15.28 -10.72 -11.70
N TYR A 280 -15.26 -9.87 -12.70
CA TYR A 280 -16.15 -9.96 -13.84
C TYR A 280 -15.35 -9.90 -15.14
N GLN A 281 -15.76 -10.70 -16.10
CA GLN A 281 -15.31 -10.62 -17.49
C GLN A 281 -16.53 -10.70 -18.41
N ASN A 282 -16.65 -9.80 -19.37
CA ASN A 282 -17.84 -9.70 -20.21
C ASN A 282 -19.15 -9.66 -19.38
N GLN A 283 -19.15 -8.97 -18.27
CA GLN A 283 -20.27 -8.84 -17.33
C GLN A 283 -20.70 -10.16 -16.64
N GLN A 284 -19.92 -11.22 -16.74
CA GLN A 284 -20.17 -12.49 -16.06
C GLN A 284 -19.17 -12.68 -14.92
N PRO A 285 -19.59 -13.18 -13.76
CA PRO A 285 -18.68 -13.49 -12.66
C PRO A 285 -17.62 -14.52 -13.09
N VAL A 286 -16.37 -14.25 -12.71
CA VAL A 286 -15.20 -15.11 -12.95
C VAL A 286 -14.51 -15.42 -11.63
N TYR A 287 -14.10 -16.65 -11.48
CA TYR A 287 -13.38 -17.17 -10.33
C TYR A 287 -12.03 -17.68 -10.80
N MET A 288 -10.95 -16.98 -10.42
CA MET A 288 -9.62 -17.24 -10.98
C MET A 288 -8.54 -17.10 -9.92
N ALA A 289 -7.71 -18.14 -9.78
CA ALA A 289 -6.44 -18.02 -9.08
C ALA A 289 -5.34 -17.70 -10.09
N GLN A 290 -4.53 -16.69 -9.78
CA GLN A 290 -3.34 -16.35 -10.56
C GLN A 290 -2.14 -16.10 -9.64
N GLY A 291 -0.95 -16.40 -10.11
CA GLY A 291 0.22 -16.19 -9.29
C GLY A 291 1.52 -16.66 -9.92
N MET A 292 2.53 -16.79 -9.06
CA MET A 292 3.87 -17.24 -9.44
C MET A 292 4.34 -18.37 -8.55
N PHE A 293 5.12 -19.26 -9.15
CA PHE A 293 5.94 -20.21 -8.43
C PHE A 293 7.41 -19.80 -8.55
N CYS A 294 8.08 -19.62 -7.41
CA CYS A 294 9.50 -19.28 -7.36
C CYS A 294 10.34 -20.55 -7.69
N GLY A 295 10.53 -20.82 -8.98
CA GLY A 295 11.21 -22.01 -9.47
C GLY A 295 10.77 -22.41 -10.88
N THR A 296 10.89 -23.71 -11.20
CA THR A 296 10.59 -24.24 -12.52
C THR A 296 9.10 -24.44 -12.75
N GLN A 297 8.70 -24.40 -14.01
CA GLN A 297 7.32 -24.71 -14.41
C GLN A 297 6.88 -26.10 -13.97
N GLU A 298 7.77 -27.10 -14.06
CA GLU A 298 7.47 -28.48 -13.68
C GLU A 298 7.09 -28.57 -12.20
N ALA A 299 7.92 -27.99 -11.32
CA ALA A 299 7.63 -27.95 -9.88
C ALA A 299 6.37 -27.13 -9.55
N GLY A 300 6.14 -26.03 -10.26
CA GLY A 300 4.94 -25.22 -10.12
C GLY A 300 3.67 -25.96 -10.55
N MET A 301 3.68 -26.64 -11.69
CA MET A 301 2.58 -27.49 -12.16
C MET A 301 2.25 -28.61 -11.18
N GLN A 302 3.29 -29.25 -10.61
CA GLN A 302 3.11 -30.25 -9.56
C GLN A 302 2.45 -29.65 -8.31
N ALA A 303 2.88 -28.45 -7.91
CA ALA A 303 2.34 -27.76 -6.75
C ALA A 303 0.85 -27.45 -6.90
N ILE A 304 0.40 -26.98 -8.08
CA ILE A 304 -1.01 -26.63 -8.33
C ILE A 304 -1.84 -27.80 -8.91
N ALA A 305 -1.29 -29.01 -9.07
CA ALA A 305 -2.00 -30.16 -9.60
C ALA A 305 -3.37 -30.44 -8.93
N PRO A 306 -3.52 -30.27 -7.58
CA PRO A 306 -4.83 -30.41 -6.95
C PRO A 306 -5.87 -29.38 -7.44
N LEU A 307 -5.47 -28.18 -7.80
CA LEU A 307 -6.34 -27.12 -8.34
C LEU A 307 -6.78 -27.48 -9.77
N LEU A 308 -5.87 -28.01 -10.58
CA LEU A 308 -6.14 -28.46 -11.94
C LEU A 308 -7.03 -29.70 -11.99
N ALA A 309 -7.09 -30.47 -10.90
CA ALA A 309 -7.94 -31.66 -10.81
C ALA A 309 -9.40 -31.31 -10.45
N VAL A 310 -9.70 -30.08 -10.05
CA VAL A 310 -11.08 -29.64 -9.82
C VAL A 310 -11.83 -29.60 -11.17
N PRO A 311 -13.05 -30.16 -11.27
CA PRO A 311 -13.82 -30.05 -12.50
C PRO A 311 -13.95 -28.61 -12.99
N SER A 312 -14.07 -28.41 -14.30
CA SER A 312 -14.06 -27.10 -14.98
C SER A 312 -12.76 -26.28 -14.90
N ALA A 313 -11.68 -26.79 -14.28
CA ALA A 313 -10.41 -26.07 -14.26
C ALA A 313 -9.88 -25.79 -15.68
N GLN A 314 -9.57 -24.53 -15.97
CA GLN A 314 -8.96 -24.09 -17.21
C GLN A 314 -7.64 -23.37 -16.92
N LEU A 315 -6.53 -23.95 -17.37
CA LEU A 315 -5.23 -23.29 -17.29
C LEU A 315 -5.16 -22.21 -18.37
N LEU A 316 -5.38 -20.96 -17.99
CA LEU A 316 -5.41 -19.81 -18.90
C LEU A 316 -4.01 -19.30 -19.21
N VAL A 317 -3.10 -19.43 -18.24
CA VAL A 317 -1.77 -18.87 -18.25
C VAL A 317 -0.76 -19.90 -17.76
N SER A 318 0.34 -20.03 -18.52
CA SER A 318 1.51 -20.83 -18.14
C SER A 318 2.75 -20.27 -18.83
N LYS A 319 3.57 -19.50 -18.12
CA LYS A 319 4.74 -18.83 -18.70
C LYS A 319 5.88 -18.75 -17.69
N THR A 320 7.10 -18.99 -18.15
CA THR A 320 8.31 -18.89 -17.33
C THR A 320 9.14 -17.69 -17.77
N GLY A 321 9.70 -16.99 -16.81
CA GLY A 321 10.56 -15.84 -17.05
C GLY A 321 11.20 -15.31 -15.76
N THR A 322 11.78 -14.13 -15.85
CA THR A 322 12.23 -13.41 -14.66
C THR A 322 11.02 -12.88 -13.88
N TYR A 323 11.18 -12.61 -12.58
CA TYR A 323 10.09 -12.02 -11.79
C TYR A 323 9.57 -10.71 -12.41
N PRO A 324 10.42 -9.73 -12.79
CA PRO A 324 9.94 -8.50 -13.41
C PRO A 324 9.10 -8.71 -14.67
N ASP A 325 9.59 -9.56 -15.59
CA ASP A 325 8.86 -9.82 -16.85
C ASP A 325 7.51 -10.50 -16.58
N MET A 326 7.46 -11.40 -15.60
CA MET A 326 6.24 -12.15 -15.27
C MET A 326 5.26 -11.31 -14.43
N ASN A 327 5.75 -10.37 -13.62
CA ASN A 327 4.88 -9.46 -12.87
C ASN A 327 4.07 -8.56 -13.83
N VAL A 328 4.77 -7.88 -14.76
CA VAL A 328 4.11 -7.07 -15.81
C VAL A 328 3.15 -7.92 -16.62
N TRP A 329 3.56 -9.13 -16.99
CA TRP A 329 2.72 -10.00 -17.82
C TRP A 329 1.46 -10.47 -17.08
N LEU A 330 1.49 -10.72 -15.75
CA LEU A 330 0.30 -11.07 -14.95
C LEU A 330 -0.68 -9.90 -14.82
N GLU A 331 -0.21 -8.65 -14.87
CA GLU A 331 -1.08 -7.49 -14.87
C GLU A 331 -1.78 -7.26 -16.23
N ASP A 332 -1.08 -7.56 -17.33
CA ASP A 332 -1.51 -7.17 -18.70
C ASP A 332 -2.08 -8.33 -19.55
N HIS A 333 -2.20 -9.54 -19.00
CA HIS A 333 -2.71 -10.67 -19.82
C HIS A 333 -4.23 -10.54 -20.07
N PRO A 334 -4.76 -11.14 -21.15
CA PRO A 334 -6.16 -10.96 -21.56
C PRO A 334 -7.23 -11.40 -20.54
N TYR A 335 -6.84 -12.15 -19.53
CA TYR A 335 -7.73 -12.65 -18.49
C TYR A 335 -7.52 -11.94 -17.13
N SER A 336 -6.69 -10.88 -17.08
CA SER A 336 -6.45 -10.14 -15.84
C SER A 336 -7.75 -9.52 -15.29
N LEU A 337 -7.85 -9.41 -13.97
CA LEU A 337 -8.98 -8.84 -13.27
C LEU A 337 -8.53 -7.65 -12.42
N PRO A 338 -9.33 -6.59 -12.31
CA PRO A 338 -10.59 -6.38 -13.03
C PRO A 338 -10.38 -6.21 -14.54
N GLU A 339 -11.44 -6.49 -15.32
CA GLU A 339 -11.46 -6.11 -16.73
C GLU A 339 -11.22 -4.58 -16.83
N ALA A 340 -10.66 -4.13 -17.95
CA ALA A 340 -10.21 -2.75 -18.14
C ALA A 340 -11.14 -1.70 -17.50
N LEU A 341 -10.60 -1.01 -16.48
CA LEU A 341 -11.33 0.01 -15.75
C LEU A 341 -11.46 1.29 -16.61
N PRO A 342 -12.60 1.97 -16.57
CA PRO A 342 -12.75 3.27 -17.22
C PRO A 342 -11.75 4.31 -16.68
N ASP A 343 -11.24 5.17 -17.55
CA ASP A 343 -10.36 6.26 -17.15
C ASP A 343 -10.99 7.14 -16.06
N GLY A 344 -10.18 7.48 -15.06
CA GLY A 344 -10.59 8.37 -13.97
C GLY A 344 -11.67 7.79 -13.06
N ILE A 345 -11.84 6.47 -13.05
CA ILE A 345 -12.71 5.78 -12.09
C ILE A 345 -12.18 5.93 -10.67
N CYS A 346 -13.10 6.07 -9.72
CA CYS A 346 -12.80 6.12 -8.29
C CYS A 346 -12.90 4.74 -7.68
N GLU A 347 -12.15 4.51 -6.61
CA GLU A 347 -12.09 3.26 -5.87
C GLU A 347 -12.45 3.48 -4.40
N THR A 348 -13.13 2.50 -3.79
CA THR A 348 -13.24 2.33 -2.35
C THR A 348 -12.84 0.90 -2.02
N LYS A 349 -11.88 0.74 -1.12
CA LYS A 349 -11.28 -0.54 -0.73
C LYS A 349 -11.56 -0.85 0.73
N ALA A 350 -11.83 -2.13 1.03
CA ALA A 350 -11.88 -2.64 2.38
C ALA A 350 -11.21 -4.01 2.45
N CYS A 351 -10.64 -4.35 3.60
CA CYS A 351 -10.04 -5.66 3.78
C CYS A 351 -10.11 -6.14 5.23
N GLY A 352 -9.79 -7.41 5.44
CA GLY A 352 -9.65 -7.98 6.77
C GLY A 352 -9.05 -9.37 6.73
N TYR A 353 -8.32 -9.73 7.78
CA TYR A 353 -7.67 -11.03 7.87
C TYR A 353 -8.62 -12.11 8.37
N ILE A 354 -8.63 -13.24 7.68
CA ILE A 354 -9.44 -14.40 8.02
C ILE A 354 -8.97 -14.97 9.36
N ALA A 355 -9.90 -15.12 10.32
CA ALA A 355 -9.61 -15.55 11.69
C ALA A 355 -9.29 -17.05 11.81
N GLY A 356 -9.80 -17.86 10.88
CA GLY A 356 -9.60 -19.31 10.85
C GLY A 356 -10.36 -19.93 9.67
N PRO A 357 -10.31 -21.29 9.54
CA PRO A 357 -10.89 -21.94 8.39
C PRO A 357 -12.39 -21.69 8.24
N LEU A 358 -12.79 -21.21 7.05
CA LEU A 358 -14.19 -21.06 6.66
C LEU A 358 -14.76 -22.40 6.17
N THR A 359 -16.02 -22.64 6.47
CA THR A 359 -16.76 -23.79 5.92
C THR A 359 -17.10 -23.58 4.43
N PRO A 360 -17.38 -24.66 3.68
CA PRO A 360 -17.84 -24.53 2.29
C PRO A 360 -19.08 -23.62 2.14
N ALA A 361 -20.00 -23.64 3.11
CA ALA A 361 -21.19 -22.80 3.09
C ALA A 361 -20.85 -21.29 3.29
N GLN A 362 -19.83 -20.99 4.10
CA GLN A 362 -19.36 -19.61 4.26
C GLN A 362 -18.68 -19.10 2.98
N TRP A 363 -17.87 -19.93 2.33
CA TRP A 363 -17.31 -19.59 1.03
C TRP A 363 -18.40 -19.36 -0.03
N GLN A 364 -19.43 -20.25 -0.06
CA GLN A 364 -20.54 -20.07 -0.98
C GLN A 364 -21.29 -18.75 -0.71
N ALA A 365 -21.49 -18.38 0.56
CA ALA A 365 -22.13 -17.11 0.90
C ALA A 365 -21.34 -15.89 0.40
N ILE A 366 -19.99 -15.91 0.45
CA ILE A 366 -19.16 -14.85 -0.11
C ILE A 366 -19.34 -14.78 -1.63
N ILE A 367 -19.32 -15.93 -2.30
CA ILE A 367 -19.47 -16.04 -3.77
C ILE A 367 -20.83 -15.53 -4.21
N ASP A 368 -21.91 -15.96 -3.54
CA ASP A 368 -23.28 -15.56 -3.85
C ASP A 368 -23.47 -14.05 -3.62
N TYR A 369 -22.92 -13.53 -2.53
CA TYR A 369 -22.97 -12.09 -2.26
C TYR A 369 -22.21 -11.31 -3.33
N PHE A 370 -21.00 -11.73 -3.67
CA PHE A 370 -20.18 -11.08 -4.69
C PHE A 370 -20.92 -10.98 -6.03
N ALA A 371 -21.66 -12.03 -6.42
CA ALA A 371 -22.46 -12.05 -7.65
C ALA A 371 -23.60 -11.02 -7.67
N THR A 372 -23.94 -10.38 -6.54
CA THR A 372 -24.93 -9.30 -6.44
C THR A 372 -24.33 -7.90 -6.64
N SER A 373 -23.05 -7.80 -7.03
CA SER A 373 -22.41 -6.48 -7.20
C SER A 373 -23.21 -5.59 -8.16
N PRO A 374 -23.41 -4.31 -7.82
CA PRO A 374 -24.18 -3.39 -8.66
C PRO A 374 -23.50 -3.02 -9.98
N ASN A 375 -22.20 -3.30 -10.13
CA ASN A 375 -21.49 -3.08 -11.39
C ASN A 375 -20.43 -4.17 -11.64
N PRO A 376 -19.96 -4.35 -12.90
CA PRO A 376 -19.04 -5.41 -13.27
C PRO A 376 -17.56 -5.06 -13.03
N TRP A 377 -17.25 -3.97 -12.36
CA TRP A 377 -15.85 -3.58 -12.07
C TRP A 377 -15.39 -4.02 -10.68
N SER A 378 -16.33 -4.41 -9.81
CA SER A 378 -15.99 -4.89 -8.47
C SER A 378 -15.05 -6.08 -8.52
N LEU A 379 -14.10 -6.10 -7.58
CA LEU A 379 -13.14 -7.17 -7.38
C LEU A 379 -13.15 -7.55 -5.92
N ALA A 380 -13.16 -8.85 -5.62
CA ALA A 380 -12.78 -9.36 -4.30
C ALA A 380 -11.70 -10.40 -4.48
N TYR A 381 -10.73 -10.45 -3.56
CA TYR A 381 -9.64 -11.39 -3.67
C TYR A 381 -9.07 -11.78 -2.31
N LEU A 382 -8.41 -12.94 -2.32
CA LEU A 382 -7.61 -13.40 -1.19
C LEU A 382 -6.14 -13.23 -1.52
N GLU A 383 -5.41 -12.64 -0.59
CA GLU A 383 -3.94 -12.62 -0.55
C GLU A 383 -3.47 -13.64 0.48
N PRO A 384 -3.01 -14.83 0.07
CA PRO A 384 -2.57 -15.86 1.00
C PRO A 384 -1.28 -15.49 1.71
N TYR A 385 -1.28 -15.61 3.01
CA TYR A 385 -0.12 -15.46 3.88
C TYR A 385 0.56 -16.83 4.10
N GLY A 386 1.28 -16.99 5.20
CA GLY A 386 2.03 -18.21 5.47
C GLY A 386 3.49 -18.12 5.00
N GLY A 387 4.16 -19.28 4.92
CA GLY A 387 5.55 -19.34 4.49
C GLY A 387 6.48 -18.43 5.31
N ALA A 388 7.36 -17.72 4.63
CA ALA A 388 8.32 -16.81 5.26
C ALA A 388 7.64 -15.64 6.01
N ILE A 389 6.46 -15.20 5.58
CA ILE A 389 5.71 -14.13 6.26
C ILE A 389 5.38 -14.55 7.70
N ASN A 390 4.81 -15.74 7.87
CA ASN A 390 4.35 -16.24 9.17
C ASN A 390 5.49 -16.76 10.05
N ARG A 391 6.67 -17.05 9.47
CA ARG A 391 7.88 -17.44 10.23
C ARG A 391 8.69 -16.25 10.74
N TYR A 392 8.43 -15.05 10.24
CA TYR A 392 9.12 -13.86 10.73
C TYR A 392 8.63 -13.53 12.14
N PRO A 393 9.53 -13.27 13.13
CA PRO A 393 9.13 -12.97 14.49
C PRO A 393 8.26 -11.69 14.55
N VAL A 394 7.10 -11.78 15.19
CA VAL A 394 6.16 -10.66 15.25
C VAL A 394 6.71 -9.45 16.01
N GLU A 395 7.61 -9.70 16.97
CA GLU A 395 8.27 -8.68 17.79
C GLU A 395 9.34 -7.87 17.06
N ASP A 396 9.84 -8.36 15.92
CA ASP A 396 10.97 -7.74 15.20
C ASP A 396 10.55 -6.56 14.30
N SER A 397 9.25 -6.32 14.13
CA SER A 397 8.72 -5.18 13.37
C SER A 397 7.34 -4.75 13.88
N ALA A 398 6.88 -3.56 13.49
CA ALA A 398 5.54 -3.09 13.82
C ALA A 398 4.43 -3.76 12.99
N PHE A 399 4.78 -4.61 12.03
CA PHE A 399 3.84 -5.40 11.24
C PHE A 399 3.37 -6.63 12.01
N ILE A 400 2.13 -6.63 12.48
CA ILE A 400 1.60 -7.66 13.39
C ILE A 400 0.97 -8.89 12.70
N HIS A 401 0.70 -8.82 11.40
CA HIS A 401 -0.10 -9.82 10.68
C HIS A 401 0.75 -11.04 10.28
N ARG A 402 1.23 -11.81 11.28
CA ARG A 402 2.17 -12.92 11.08
C ARG A 402 1.54 -14.30 11.21
N HIS A 403 0.42 -14.43 11.93
CA HIS A 403 -0.25 -15.71 12.17
C HIS A 403 -1.65 -15.69 11.55
N VAL A 404 -1.70 -15.43 10.26
CA VAL A 404 -2.94 -15.35 9.47
C VAL A 404 -2.83 -16.22 8.23
N ASP A 405 -3.96 -16.72 7.74
CA ASP A 405 -4.02 -17.55 6.54
C ASP A 405 -4.09 -16.70 5.28
N ALA A 406 -4.94 -15.69 5.27
CA ALA A 406 -5.13 -14.79 4.13
C ALA A 406 -5.72 -13.43 4.56
N ASN A 407 -5.46 -12.42 3.74
CA ASN A 407 -6.19 -11.17 3.73
C ASN A 407 -7.32 -11.26 2.70
N LEU A 408 -8.56 -11.06 3.12
CA LEU A 408 -9.71 -10.89 2.23
C LEU A 408 -9.82 -9.41 1.90
N VAL A 409 -9.76 -9.07 0.62
CA VAL A 409 -9.83 -7.70 0.11
C VAL A 409 -11.03 -7.57 -0.81
N ALA A 410 -11.70 -6.44 -0.77
CA ALA A 410 -12.75 -6.09 -1.73
C ALA A 410 -12.58 -4.66 -2.20
N ASP A 411 -12.60 -4.49 -3.52
CA ASP A 411 -12.48 -3.22 -4.23
C ASP A 411 -13.78 -2.95 -4.97
N VAL A 412 -14.35 -1.78 -4.76
CA VAL A 412 -15.51 -1.31 -5.50
C VAL A 412 -15.15 -0.02 -6.24
N PHE A 413 -15.65 0.07 -7.46
CA PHE A 413 -15.34 1.17 -8.36
C PHE A 413 -16.59 1.95 -8.71
N TRP A 414 -16.47 3.27 -8.82
CA TRP A 414 -17.58 4.16 -9.05
C TRP A 414 -17.15 5.43 -9.78
N ARG A 415 -18.10 6.11 -10.46
CA ARG A 415 -17.84 7.32 -11.26
C ARG A 415 -18.60 8.54 -10.75
N THR A 416 -19.76 8.32 -10.14
CA THR A 416 -20.61 9.41 -9.64
C THR A 416 -20.90 9.23 -8.15
N PRO A 417 -21.33 10.28 -7.43
CA PRO A 417 -21.73 10.16 -6.03
C PRO A 417 -22.84 9.17 -5.77
N GLU A 418 -23.78 9.03 -6.71
CA GLU A 418 -24.88 8.07 -6.62
C GLU A 418 -24.37 6.63 -6.77
N GLU A 419 -23.43 6.39 -7.71
CA GLU A 419 -22.74 5.12 -7.84
C GLU A 419 -21.93 4.83 -6.57
N ARG A 420 -21.19 5.82 -6.04
CA ARG A 420 -20.45 5.71 -4.78
C ARG A 420 -21.32 5.19 -3.65
N THR A 421 -22.47 5.83 -3.43
CA THR A 421 -23.39 5.45 -2.35
C THR A 421 -23.82 3.98 -2.47
N LYS A 422 -24.13 3.53 -3.69
CA LYS A 422 -24.54 2.15 -3.94
C LYS A 422 -23.39 1.16 -3.73
N MET A 423 -22.22 1.50 -4.24
CA MET A 423 -21.05 0.62 -4.20
C MET A 423 -20.50 0.48 -2.78
N GLU A 424 -20.42 1.59 -2.03
CA GLU A 424 -20.01 1.56 -0.63
C GLU A 424 -21.04 0.84 0.26
N ALA A 425 -22.34 0.99 0.01
CA ALA A 425 -23.37 0.25 0.74
C ALA A 425 -23.27 -1.27 0.49
N TRP A 426 -22.96 -1.68 -0.76
CA TRP A 426 -22.73 -3.09 -1.09
C TRP A 426 -21.44 -3.61 -0.44
N LEU A 427 -20.34 -2.84 -0.48
CA LEU A 427 -19.08 -3.18 0.18
C LEU A 427 -19.26 -3.35 1.68
N ASP A 428 -19.97 -2.42 2.33
CA ASP A 428 -20.28 -2.48 3.75
C ASP A 428 -21.17 -3.70 4.10
N GLY A 429 -22.05 -4.08 3.18
CA GLY A 429 -22.86 -5.30 3.31
C GLY A 429 -21.99 -6.56 3.29
N LEU A 430 -21.05 -6.64 2.35
CA LEU A 430 -20.07 -7.73 2.29
C LEU A 430 -19.24 -7.80 3.57
N MET A 431 -18.63 -6.66 3.97
CA MET A 431 -17.77 -6.62 5.15
C MET A 431 -18.52 -6.95 6.44
N ARG A 432 -19.79 -6.50 6.61
CA ARG A 432 -20.64 -6.91 7.74
C ARG A 432 -20.91 -8.41 7.74
N MET A 433 -21.18 -9.00 6.58
CA MET A 433 -21.43 -10.45 6.47
C MET A 433 -20.21 -11.27 6.89
N VAL A 434 -19.01 -10.86 6.45
CA VAL A 434 -17.77 -11.59 6.73
C VAL A 434 -17.15 -11.26 8.10
N ALA A 435 -17.55 -10.14 8.73
CA ALA A 435 -16.96 -9.67 9.99
C ALA A 435 -16.83 -10.75 11.09
N PRO A 436 -17.81 -11.68 11.31
CA PRO A 436 -17.66 -12.74 12.30
C PRO A 436 -16.56 -13.76 11.99
N TRP A 437 -16.03 -13.76 10.77
CA TRP A 437 -15.01 -14.68 10.28
C TRP A 437 -13.63 -14.02 10.19
N LEU A 438 -13.55 -12.72 10.45
CA LEU A 438 -12.31 -11.94 10.45
C LEU A 438 -11.76 -11.78 11.87
N ASN A 439 -10.45 -11.58 11.99
CA ASN A 439 -9.78 -11.39 13.28
C ASN A 439 -9.82 -9.95 13.82
N GLY A 440 -10.49 -9.03 13.12
CA GLY A 440 -10.58 -7.62 13.48
C GLY A 440 -9.37 -6.77 13.08
N HIS A 441 -8.37 -7.37 12.42
CA HIS A 441 -7.22 -6.64 11.90
C HIS A 441 -7.34 -6.38 10.40
N VAL A 442 -6.70 -5.30 9.94
CA VAL A 442 -6.73 -4.78 8.57
C VAL A 442 -5.30 -4.47 8.13
N TYR A 443 -4.99 -4.69 6.86
CA TYR A 443 -3.68 -4.37 6.31
C TYR A 443 -3.50 -2.86 6.18
N GLN A 444 -2.52 -2.31 6.86
CA GLN A 444 -2.31 -0.86 6.95
C GLN A 444 -1.81 -0.19 5.66
N ASN A 445 -1.40 -0.96 4.63
CA ASN A 445 -1.18 -0.44 3.28
C ASN A 445 -2.46 -0.37 2.44
N TYR A 446 -3.57 -0.92 2.96
CA TYR A 446 -4.92 -0.72 2.43
C TYR A 446 -5.75 0.07 3.45
N PRO A 447 -5.34 1.31 3.79
CA PRO A 447 -6.06 2.10 4.78
C PRO A 447 -7.49 2.39 4.30
N ASP A 448 -8.43 2.22 5.22
CA ASP A 448 -9.82 2.60 5.03
C ASP A 448 -10.15 3.75 5.97
N SER A 449 -10.42 4.93 5.41
CA SER A 449 -10.74 6.15 6.18
C SER A 449 -12.02 6.05 7.01
N ARG A 450 -12.85 5.01 6.78
CA ARG A 450 -14.11 4.76 7.49
C ARG A 450 -13.91 3.97 8.79
N LEU A 451 -12.71 3.43 9.04
CA LEU A 451 -12.40 2.68 10.25
C LEU A 451 -12.31 3.60 11.48
N GLU A 452 -13.25 3.47 12.42
CA GLU A 452 -13.25 4.22 13.68
C GLU A 452 -12.13 3.76 14.64
N HIS A 453 -11.88 2.43 14.70
CA HIS A 453 -10.90 1.83 15.60
C HIS A 453 -9.61 1.43 14.86
N PHE A 454 -9.14 2.28 13.93
CA PHE A 454 -7.99 2.00 13.06
C PHE A 454 -6.71 1.59 13.81
N ALA A 455 -6.44 2.19 14.98
CA ALA A 455 -5.24 1.89 15.76
C ALA A 455 -5.20 0.41 16.18
N HIS A 456 -6.33 -0.15 16.59
CA HIS A 456 -6.47 -1.58 16.89
C HIS A 456 -6.42 -2.41 15.60
N ALA A 457 -7.14 -1.99 14.57
CA ALA A 457 -7.23 -2.72 13.31
C ALA A 457 -5.85 -2.87 12.63
N TYR A 458 -5.05 -1.80 12.58
CA TYR A 458 -3.74 -1.84 11.91
C TYR A 458 -2.62 -2.42 12.79
N TRP A 459 -2.60 -2.10 14.08
CA TRP A 459 -1.43 -2.35 14.92
C TRP A 459 -1.71 -3.10 16.23
N GLY A 460 -2.98 -3.27 16.62
CA GLY A 460 -3.35 -4.05 17.80
C GLY A 460 -2.42 -3.82 19.00
N PRO A 461 -1.77 -4.88 19.53
CA PRO A 461 -0.90 -4.78 20.69
C PRO A 461 0.40 -3.99 20.44
N ALA A 462 0.79 -3.74 19.19
CA ALA A 462 1.99 -2.95 18.84
C ALA A 462 1.77 -1.43 18.99
N TYR A 463 0.50 -0.97 19.02
CA TYR A 463 0.19 0.45 19.01
C TYR A 463 0.83 1.26 20.16
N PRO A 464 0.82 0.82 21.44
CA PRO A 464 1.50 1.54 22.51
C PRO A 464 3.01 1.69 22.30
N THR A 465 3.66 0.72 21.65
CA THR A 465 5.10 0.80 21.31
C THR A 465 5.33 1.80 20.18
N LEU A 466 4.44 1.86 19.19
CA LEU A 466 4.45 2.88 18.14
C LEU A 466 4.27 4.29 18.71
N GLN A 467 3.38 4.47 19.69
CA GLN A 467 3.22 5.75 20.39
C GLN A 467 4.51 6.19 21.11
N LYS A 468 5.24 5.26 21.73
CA LYS A 468 6.54 5.53 22.34
C LYS A 468 7.60 5.92 21.29
N ALA A 469 7.59 5.29 20.13
CA ALA A 469 8.43 5.68 19.01
C ALA A 469 8.06 7.08 18.50
N LYS A 470 6.78 7.37 18.34
CA LYS A 470 6.26 8.70 17.97
C LYS A 470 6.74 9.78 18.91
N ALA A 471 6.62 9.57 20.22
CA ALA A 471 7.09 10.51 21.24
C ALA A 471 8.61 10.73 21.20
N SER A 472 9.39 9.73 20.76
CA SER A 472 10.85 9.83 20.66
C SER A 472 11.33 10.58 19.41
N TYR A 473 10.67 10.37 18.25
CA TYR A 473 11.16 10.83 16.96
C TYR A 473 10.33 11.97 16.35
N ASP A 474 9.10 12.15 16.82
CA ASP A 474 8.23 13.28 16.44
C ASP A 474 7.43 13.80 17.66
N PRO A 475 8.10 14.28 18.71
CA PRO A 475 7.44 14.72 19.96
C PRO A 475 6.48 15.89 19.76
N GLY A 476 6.67 16.67 18.68
CA GLY A 476 5.79 17.78 18.31
C GLY A 476 4.55 17.35 17.51
N ASN A 477 4.40 16.06 17.22
CA ASN A 477 3.35 15.53 16.32
C ASN A 477 3.27 16.31 14.99
N PHE A 478 4.43 16.59 14.43
CA PHE A 478 4.55 17.32 13.17
C PHE A 478 3.98 16.52 11.99
N PHE A 479 4.33 15.24 11.91
CA PHE A 479 3.79 14.30 10.91
C PHE A 479 2.47 13.72 11.41
N ARG A 480 1.37 14.19 10.84
CA ARG A 480 0.01 13.77 11.25
C ARG A 480 -0.97 13.75 10.09
N PHE A 481 -1.87 12.81 10.14
CA PHE A 481 -3.05 12.65 9.28
C PHE A 481 -4.18 11.97 10.07
N ALA A 482 -5.35 11.79 9.49
CA ALA A 482 -6.53 11.32 10.23
C ALA A 482 -6.32 10.00 11.00
N GLN A 483 -5.59 9.04 10.41
CA GLN A 483 -5.28 7.75 11.04
C GLN A 483 -3.79 7.61 11.40
N SER A 484 -3.11 8.71 11.66
CA SER A 484 -1.71 8.68 12.12
C SER A 484 -1.59 8.17 13.56
N ILE A 485 -0.40 7.67 13.88
CA ILE A 485 -0.06 7.27 15.25
C ILE A 485 -0.05 8.52 16.13
N SER A 486 -0.86 8.52 17.19
CA SER A 486 -0.93 9.63 18.15
C SER A 486 0.21 9.56 19.15
N LEU A 487 0.52 10.70 19.78
CA LEU A 487 1.36 10.71 20.99
C LEU A 487 0.66 9.92 22.11
N PRO A 488 1.43 9.31 23.03
CA PRO A 488 0.86 8.70 24.24
C PRO A 488 0.03 9.74 25.01
N ALA A 489 -1.06 9.30 25.63
CA ALA A 489 -1.78 10.16 26.57
C ALA A 489 -0.81 10.62 27.68
N VAL A 490 -0.82 11.90 27.97
CA VAL A 490 -0.08 12.42 29.14
C VAL A 490 -0.87 11.92 30.35
N ASP A 491 -0.27 11.03 31.16
CA ASP A 491 -0.85 10.64 32.43
C ASP A 491 -1.16 11.92 33.19
N ALA A 492 -2.44 12.17 33.45
CA ALA A 492 -2.83 13.24 34.37
C ALA A 492 -2.14 12.92 35.71
N LYS A 493 -1.14 13.71 36.07
CA LYS A 493 -0.50 13.57 37.38
C LYS A 493 -1.60 13.54 38.42
N GLU A 494 -1.72 12.42 39.15
CA GLU A 494 -2.56 12.38 40.33
C GLU A 494 -2.29 13.65 41.17
N PRO A 495 -3.32 14.38 41.58
CA PRO A 495 -3.13 15.53 42.41
C PRO A 495 -2.38 15.07 43.67
N GLN A 496 -1.16 15.60 43.88
CA GLN A 496 -0.42 15.35 45.09
C GLN A 496 -1.35 15.70 46.24
N SER A 497 -1.77 14.70 47.01
CA SER A 497 -2.48 14.89 48.24
C SER A 497 -1.57 15.73 49.15
N GLN A 498 -1.91 17.01 49.32
CA GLN A 498 -1.33 17.83 50.36
C GLN A 498 -1.70 17.17 51.70
N SER A 499 -0.76 16.45 52.25
CA SER A 499 -0.81 16.05 53.66
C SER A 499 -0.75 17.32 54.48
N GLY A 500 -1.93 17.84 54.84
CA GLY A 500 -2.06 18.90 55.85
C GLY A 500 -1.51 18.41 57.18
N GLY A 501 -0.34 18.87 57.55
CA GLY A 501 0.11 18.82 58.90
C GLY A 501 -0.75 19.76 59.74
N GLY A 502 -1.57 19.19 60.60
CA GLY A 502 -2.26 19.88 61.67
C GLY A 502 -1.51 19.64 62.97
N ALA A 503 -1.11 20.72 63.62
CA ALA A 503 -0.52 20.79 64.94
C ALA A 503 -1.43 20.21 66.03
#